data_fb101423da4f7372bee01ecc3915fdfc
#
_entry.id   fb101423da4f7372bee01ecc3915fdfc
#
_cell.length_a   1.000
_cell.length_b   1.000
_cell.length_c   1.000
_cell.angle_alpha   90.00
_cell.angle_beta   90.00
_cell.angle_gamma   90.00
#
_symmetry.space_group_name_H-M   'P 1'
#
loop_
_entity.id
_entity.type
_entity.pdbx_description
1 polymer ?
#
loop_
_entity_poly.entity_id
_entity_poly.type
_entity_poly.pdbx_seq_one_letter_code
_entity_poly.pdbx_strand_id
1 'polypeptide(L)'
;LKRYTVLHGETVNGQKIDASIYLKYAETFWDMVTTNHTYITGGNSEWEHFGEDNILDAERTNCNCETCNSYNMLKLSRELFKITHDSKYMDFYENTYYNSILSSQNPETGMTTYFQPMATGYFKVYSTEWDKFWCCTGSGMESFTKLGDTIYMHDENSLYVNFYQSSVLKWDEKNVTITQESNIPD
;
A
#
# COMPACT_ATOMS: atom_id res chain seq x y z
N LEU A 1 -8.85 11.20 4.77
CA LEU A 1 -8.33 11.90 3.59
C LEU A 1 -9.43 12.45 2.67
N LYS A 2 -10.43 11.68 2.27
CA LYS A 2 -11.52 12.20 1.39
C LYS A 2 -12.14 13.51 1.90
N ARG A 3 -12.33 13.68 3.20
CA ARG A 3 -12.81 14.95 3.76
C ARG A 3 -11.82 16.09 3.57
N TYR A 4 -10.53 15.83 3.70
CA TYR A 4 -9.50 16.81 3.39
C TYR A 4 -9.59 17.26 1.92
N THR A 5 -9.52 16.30 0.99
CA THR A 5 -9.50 16.63 -0.45
C THR A 5 -10.75 17.34 -0.95
N VAL A 6 -11.91 17.08 -0.33
CA VAL A 6 -13.18 17.70 -0.73
C VAL A 6 -13.42 19.05 -0.06
N LEU A 7 -12.96 19.22 1.19
CA LEU A 7 -13.34 20.38 2.00
C LEU A 7 -12.25 21.44 2.10
N HIS A 8 -10.97 21.06 2.03
CA HIS A 8 -9.87 22.00 2.25
C HIS A 8 -9.83 23.07 1.16
N GLY A 9 -9.89 24.32 1.59
CA GLY A 9 -9.89 25.46 0.68
C GLY A 9 -11.25 25.84 0.09
N GLU A 10 -12.28 25.01 0.24
CA GLU A 10 -13.66 25.35 -0.14
C GLU A 10 -14.18 26.52 0.68
N THR A 11 -15.15 27.26 0.11
CA THR A 11 -15.75 28.43 0.76
C THR A 11 -17.20 28.15 1.12
N VAL A 12 -17.53 28.25 2.40
CA VAL A 12 -18.90 28.16 2.92
C VAL A 12 -19.22 29.45 3.67
N ASN A 13 -20.33 30.10 3.32
CA ASN A 13 -20.75 31.39 3.91
C ASN A 13 -19.64 32.46 3.91
N GLY A 14 -18.81 32.50 2.86
CA GLY A 14 -17.72 33.47 2.71
C GLY A 14 -16.44 33.13 3.50
N GLN A 15 -16.39 31.99 4.19
CA GLN A 15 -15.21 31.53 4.92
C GLN A 15 -14.59 30.31 4.26
N LYS A 16 -13.25 30.32 4.10
CA LYS A 16 -12.51 29.14 3.66
C LYS A 16 -12.50 28.08 4.76
N ILE A 17 -12.78 26.85 4.37
CA ILE A 17 -12.71 25.69 5.28
C ILE A 17 -11.26 25.27 5.41
N ASP A 18 -10.77 25.19 6.65
CA ASP A 18 -9.52 24.50 7.00
C ASP A 18 -9.84 23.06 7.41
N ALA A 19 -9.51 22.12 6.54
CA ALA A 19 -9.69 20.70 6.77
C ALA A 19 -8.37 19.98 7.15
N SER A 20 -7.31 20.73 7.48
CA SER A 20 -5.97 20.18 7.80
C SER A 20 -5.97 19.12 8.90
N ILE A 21 -6.91 19.21 9.83
CA ILE A 21 -7.08 18.19 10.89
C ILE A 21 -7.32 16.78 10.34
N TYR A 22 -8.00 16.64 9.21
CA TYR A 22 -8.25 15.33 8.59
C TYR A 22 -7.00 14.76 7.94
N LEU A 23 -6.14 15.62 7.38
CA LEU A 23 -4.83 15.21 6.88
C LEU A 23 -3.94 14.75 8.05
N LYS A 24 -3.85 15.56 9.09
CA LYS A 24 -3.08 15.24 10.29
C LYS A 24 -3.47 13.88 10.91
N TYR A 25 -4.77 13.58 11.00
CA TYR A 25 -5.20 12.28 11.52
C TYR A 25 -4.78 11.12 10.62
N ALA A 26 -4.81 11.30 9.30
CA ALA A 26 -4.37 10.28 8.36
C ALA A 26 -2.85 10.03 8.44
N GLU A 27 -2.06 11.10 8.54
CA GLU A 27 -0.60 11.03 8.73
C GLU A 27 -0.25 10.37 10.07
N THR A 28 -0.89 10.81 11.16
CA THR A 28 -0.66 10.23 12.49
C THR A 28 -0.99 8.74 12.54
N PHE A 29 -2.09 8.33 11.91
CA PHE A 29 -2.45 6.91 11.83
C PHE A 29 -1.40 6.13 11.02
N TRP A 30 -0.98 6.66 9.88
CA TRP A 30 0.03 6.04 9.04
C TRP A 30 1.37 5.89 9.77
N ASP A 31 1.84 6.97 10.41
CA ASP A 31 3.08 6.96 11.20
C ASP A 31 3.00 5.95 12.36
N MET A 32 1.88 5.87 13.05
CA MET A 32 1.66 4.90 14.13
C MET A 32 1.78 3.47 13.62
N VAL A 33 1.07 3.12 12.55
CA VAL A 33 1.09 1.75 12.01
C VAL A 33 2.46 1.38 11.47
N THR A 34 3.09 2.27 10.71
CA THR A 34 4.39 1.96 10.06
C THR A 34 5.54 1.91 11.03
N THR A 35 5.47 2.69 12.13
CA THR A 35 6.53 2.74 13.15
C THR A 35 6.38 1.65 14.19
N ASN A 36 5.15 1.40 14.68
CA ASN A 36 4.95 0.59 15.87
C ASN A 36 4.45 -0.82 15.60
N HIS A 37 3.82 -1.07 14.44
CA HIS A 37 3.08 -2.31 14.17
C HIS A 37 3.48 -3.01 12.87
N THR A 38 4.53 -2.56 12.19
CA THR A 38 4.90 -3.09 10.87
C THR A 38 6.14 -3.97 10.95
N TYR A 39 6.05 -5.17 10.40
CA TYR A 39 7.17 -6.10 10.20
C TYR A 39 8.06 -5.64 9.05
N ILE A 40 9.27 -6.20 8.95
CA ILE A 40 10.25 -5.85 7.92
C ILE A 40 9.72 -6.00 6.48
N THR A 41 8.74 -6.87 6.28
CA THR A 41 8.06 -7.08 4.98
C THR A 41 7.08 -5.96 4.61
N GLY A 42 6.85 -4.99 5.48
CA GLY A 42 5.80 -3.98 5.33
C GLY A 42 4.40 -4.46 5.73
N GLY A 43 4.21 -5.75 5.96
CA GLY A 43 2.97 -6.28 6.52
C GLY A 43 2.84 -5.97 8.01
N ASN A 44 1.61 -5.93 8.50
CA ASN A 44 1.29 -5.62 9.90
C ASN A 44 0.06 -6.39 10.36
N SER A 45 -0.27 -6.30 11.63
CA SER A 45 -1.35 -7.01 12.31
C SER A 45 -1.04 -8.45 12.74
N GLU A 46 -1.79 -8.87 13.76
CA GLU A 46 -1.95 -10.24 14.20
C GLU A 46 -3.45 -10.49 14.41
N TRP A 47 -4.01 -11.56 13.82
CA TRP A 47 -5.45 -11.80 13.82
C TRP A 47 -6.31 -10.56 13.47
N GLU A 48 -5.89 -9.79 12.44
CA GLU A 48 -6.55 -8.55 11.96
C GLU A 48 -6.53 -7.38 12.97
N HIS A 49 -5.74 -7.47 14.03
CA HIS A 49 -5.64 -6.44 15.05
C HIS A 49 -4.22 -5.88 15.15
N PHE A 50 -4.12 -4.64 15.58
CA PHE A 50 -2.88 -4.09 16.10
C PHE A 50 -2.78 -4.44 17.59
N GLY A 51 -1.63 -4.97 17.99
CA GLY A 51 -1.33 -5.23 19.39
C GLY A 51 -0.81 -3.99 20.12
N GLU A 52 0.02 -4.22 21.14
CA GLU A 52 0.70 -3.14 21.83
C GLU A 52 1.80 -2.53 20.97
N ASP A 53 2.03 -1.21 21.13
CA ASP A 53 3.06 -0.48 20.39
C ASP A 53 4.44 -1.11 20.57
N ASN A 54 5.13 -1.35 19.44
CA ASN A 54 6.48 -1.91 19.38
C ASN A 54 6.63 -3.35 19.90
N ILE A 55 5.53 -4.08 20.05
CA ILE A 55 5.53 -5.51 20.40
C ILE A 55 5.30 -6.33 19.13
N LEU A 56 6.36 -6.62 18.39
CA LEU A 56 6.27 -7.41 17.16
C LEU A 56 6.72 -8.85 17.35
N ASP A 57 7.81 -9.08 18.08
CA ASP A 57 8.41 -10.41 18.20
C ASP A 57 7.50 -11.38 18.97
N ALA A 58 6.90 -10.93 20.05
CA ALA A 58 5.98 -11.73 20.87
C ALA A 58 4.66 -12.04 20.15
N GLU A 59 4.31 -11.25 19.14
CA GLU A 59 3.08 -11.40 18.34
C GLU A 59 3.29 -12.18 17.04
N ARG A 60 4.46 -12.72 16.78
CA ARG A 60 4.72 -13.56 15.60
C ARG A 60 3.99 -14.90 15.72
N THR A 61 3.04 -15.11 14.81
CA THR A 61 2.21 -16.29 14.73
C THR A 61 2.08 -16.79 13.29
N ASN A 62 1.15 -17.69 13.05
CA ASN A 62 0.74 -18.09 11.71
C ASN A 62 -0.30 -17.14 11.08
N CYS A 63 -0.80 -16.16 11.82
CA CYS A 63 -1.89 -15.27 11.40
C CYS A 63 -1.46 -13.78 11.41
N ASN A 64 -0.25 -13.51 10.95
CA ASN A 64 0.24 -12.14 10.80
C ASN A 64 -0.04 -11.57 9.39
N CYS A 65 0.16 -10.28 9.25
CA CYS A 65 0.21 -9.59 7.97
C CYS A 65 -0.99 -9.92 7.07
N GLU A 66 -2.19 -9.60 7.55
CA GLU A 66 -3.40 -9.73 6.74
C GLU A 66 -3.26 -8.96 5.42
N THR A 67 -3.53 -9.65 4.31
CA THR A 67 -3.38 -9.06 2.96
C THR A 67 -4.26 -7.83 2.75
N CYS A 68 -5.50 -7.81 3.29
CA CYS A 68 -6.36 -6.64 3.21
C CYS A 68 -5.78 -5.44 3.96
N ASN A 69 -5.16 -5.66 5.12
CA ASN A 69 -4.55 -4.59 5.88
C ASN A 69 -3.35 -3.99 5.12
N SER A 70 -2.44 -4.82 4.64
CA SER A 70 -1.33 -4.38 3.78
C SER A 70 -1.84 -3.58 2.57
N TYR A 71 -2.85 -4.09 1.87
CA TYR A 71 -3.45 -3.40 0.72
C TYR A 71 -4.05 -2.03 1.10
N ASN A 72 -4.75 -1.93 2.23
CA ASN A 72 -5.32 -0.66 2.69
C ASN A 72 -4.23 0.34 3.09
N MET A 73 -3.14 -0.11 3.69
CA MET A 73 -1.99 0.75 3.98
C MET A 73 -1.32 1.28 2.70
N LEU A 74 -1.26 0.47 1.64
CA LEU A 74 -0.79 0.95 0.33
C LEU A 74 -1.70 2.01 -0.26
N LYS A 75 -3.03 1.83 -0.19
CA LYS A 75 -3.98 2.87 -0.62
C LYS A 75 -3.81 4.17 0.16
N LEU A 76 -3.63 4.08 1.47
CA LEU A 76 -3.41 5.25 2.31
C LEU A 76 -2.10 5.96 1.95
N SER A 77 -1.00 5.21 1.79
CA SER A 77 0.31 5.73 1.40
C SER A 77 0.24 6.48 0.07
N ARG A 78 -0.41 5.88 -0.93
CA ARG A 78 -0.59 6.48 -2.25
C ARG A 78 -1.34 7.82 -2.18
N GLU A 79 -2.43 7.88 -1.42
CA GLU A 79 -3.21 9.12 -1.29
C GLU A 79 -2.50 10.18 -0.43
N LEU A 80 -1.69 9.79 0.55
CA LEU A 80 -0.84 10.71 1.30
C LEU A 80 0.27 11.29 0.42
N PHE A 81 0.92 10.45 -0.39
CA PHE A 81 1.94 10.91 -1.33
C PHE A 81 1.40 11.94 -2.32
N LYS A 82 0.21 11.73 -2.89
CA LYS A 82 -0.42 12.69 -3.81
C LYS A 82 -0.65 14.07 -3.20
N ILE A 83 -0.77 14.16 -1.88
CA ILE A 83 -1.01 15.43 -1.18
C ILE A 83 0.29 16.07 -0.73
N THR A 84 1.23 15.25 -0.22
CA THR A 84 2.41 15.75 0.49
C THR A 84 3.68 15.71 -0.35
N HIS A 85 3.74 14.82 -1.34
CA HIS A 85 4.92 14.46 -2.13
C HIS A 85 6.12 13.98 -1.28
N ASP A 86 5.87 13.51 -0.04
CA ASP A 86 6.90 12.95 0.83
C ASP A 86 7.22 11.51 0.41
N SER A 87 8.47 11.25 0.05
CA SER A 87 8.95 9.96 -0.46
C SER A 87 8.72 8.80 0.50
N LYS A 88 8.68 9.06 1.82
CA LYS A 88 8.46 8.02 2.84
C LYS A 88 7.25 7.13 2.56
N TYR A 89 6.20 7.71 1.95
CA TYR A 89 4.98 6.97 1.61
C TYR A 89 5.19 6.00 0.45
N MET A 90 6.02 6.37 -0.52
CA MET A 90 6.35 5.49 -1.65
C MET A 90 7.43 4.48 -1.28
N ASP A 91 8.38 4.82 -0.43
CA ASP A 91 9.36 3.88 0.12
C ASP A 91 8.66 2.73 0.87
N PHE A 92 7.68 3.07 1.72
CA PHE A 92 6.84 2.07 2.38
C PHE A 92 5.99 1.29 1.37
N TYR A 93 5.42 1.97 0.37
CA TYR A 93 4.60 1.34 -0.66
C TYR A 93 5.41 0.29 -1.43
N GLU A 94 6.58 0.65 -1.93
CA GLU A 94 7.44 -0.25 -2.69
C GLU A 94 7.86 -1.47 -1.86
N ASN A 95 8.39 -1.24 -0.65
CA ASN A 95 8.77 -2.32 0.26
C ASN A 95 7.62 -3.29 0.53
N THR A 96 6.45 -2.76 0.88
CA THR A 96 5.26 -3.56 1.20
C THR A 96 4.71 -4.26 -0.04
N TYR A 97 4.75 -3.62 -1.19
CA TYR A 97 4.29 -4.23 -2.44
C TYR A 97 5.09 -5.49 -2.77
N TYR A 98 6.41 -5.40 -2.79
CA TYR A 98 7.27 -6.55 -3.11
C TYR A 98 7.24 -7.63 -2.02
N ASN A 99 7.36 -7.24 -0.77
CA ASN A 99 7.60 -8.19 0.31
C ASN A 99 6.33 -8.69 1.01
N SER A 100 5.20 -8.04 0.83
CA SER A 100 3.92 -8.45 1.41
C SER A 100 2.88 -8.77 0.34
N ILE A 101 2.59 -7.84 -0.58
CA ILE A 101 1.54 -8.05 -1.58
C ILE A 101 1.95 -9.09 -2.62
N LEU A 102 3.09 -8.91 -3.30
CA LEU A 102 3.54 -9.86 -4.32
C LEU A 102 3.78 -11.25 -3.71
N SER A 103 4.34 -11.30 -2.50
CA SER A 103 4.57 -12.54 -1.77
C SER A 103 3.28 -13.23 -1.28
N SER A 104 2.14 -12.55 -1.30
CA SER A 104 0.85 -13.14 -0.93
C SER A 104 0.28 -14.07 -2.01
N GLN A 105 0.77 -13.98 -3.24
CA GLN A 105 0.30 -14.81 -4.35
C GLN A 105 1.17 -16.06 -4.53
N ASN A 106 0.51 -17.19 -4.77
CA ASN A 106 1.19 -18.39 -5.24
C ASN A 106 1.54 -18.23 -6.72
N PRO A 107 2.81 -18.28 -7.12
CA PRO A 107 3.23 -18.04 -8.50
C PRO A 107 2.76 -19.12 -9.48
N GLU A 108 2.46 -20.34 -9.00
CA GLU A 108 2.00 -21.44 -9.86
C GLU A 108 0.50 -21.42 -10.09
N THR A 109 -0.29 -21.08 -9.06
CA THR A 109 -1.76 -21.18 -9.09
C THR A 109 -2.46 -19.83 -9.19
N GLY A 110 -1.76 -18.73 -8.87
CA GLY A 110 -2.37 -17.40 -8.75
C GLY A 110 -3.20 -17.19 -7.49
N MET A 111 -3.37 -18.20 -6.64
CA MET A 111 -4.15 -18.10 -5.41
C MET A 111 -3.44 -17.22 -4.38
N THR A 112 -4.20 -16.55 -3.52
CA THR A 112 -3.68 -15.59 -2.55
C THR A 112 -3.85 -16.06 -1.11
N THR A 113 -2.97 -15.58 -0.22
CA THR A 113 -3.07 -15.85 1.22
C THR A 113 -4.00 -14.86 1.92
N TYR A 114 -4.59 -15.30 3.02
CA TYR A 114 -5.23 -14.41 4.00
C TYR A 114 -4.16 -13.76 4.88
N PHE A 115 -3.39 -14.60 5.58
CA PHE A 115 -2.28 -14.21 6.45
C PHE A 115 -0.95 -14.68 5.89
N GLN A 116 0.11 -13.98 6.28
CA GLN A 116 1.49 -14.39 6.04
C GLN A 116 2.17 -14.61 7.38
N PRO A 117 2.54 -15.87 7.69
CA PRO A 117 3.18 -16.21 8.96
C PRO A 117 4.49 -15.44 9.16
N MET A 118 4.70 -14.87 10.34
CA MET A 118 5.96 -14.25 10.75
C MET A 118 6.75 -15.14 11.71
N ALA A 119 6.13 -16.20 12.26
CA ALA A 119 6.83 -17.21 13.05
C ALA A 119 7.38 -18.33 12.18
N THR A 120 8.50 -18.91 12.61
CA THR A 120 9.10 -20.08 11.95
C THR A 120 8.26 -21.35 12.19
N GLY A 121 8.32 -22.27 11.24
CA GLY A 121 7.59 -23.56 11.33
C GLY A 121 6.17 -23.53 10.78
N TYR A 122 5.70 -22.38 10.34
CA TYR A 122 4.42 -22.22 9.64
C TYR A 122 4.61 -22.02 8.14
N PHE A 123 3.55 -22.23 7.39
CA PHE A 123 3.51 -22.06 5.94
C PHE A 123 2.31 -21.22 5.52
N LYS A 124 2.38 -20.64 4.33
CA LYS A 124 1.29 -19.86 3.75
C LYS A 124 0.13 -20.77 3.37
N VAL A 125 -1.08 -20.39 3.78
CA VAL A 125 -2.32 -21.05 3.38
C VAL A 125 -2.97 -20.20 2.30
N TYR A 126 -3.12 -20.75 1.11
CA TYR A 126 -3.71 -20.07 -0.04
C TYR A 126 -5.22 -20.34 -0.15
N SER A 127 -5.91 -19.43 -0.82
CA SER A 127 -7.29 -19.64 -1.25
C SER A 127 -7.38 -20.82 -2.23
N THR A 128 -8.61 -21.24 -2.53
CA THR A 128 -8.88 -22.29 -3.50
C THR A 128 -9.78 -21.75 -4.61
N GLU A 129 -9.86 -22.45 -5.71
CA GLU A 129 -10.61 -22.02 -6.89
C GLU A 129 -12.12 -21.88 -6.62
N TRP A 130 -12.70 -22.70 -5.74
CA TRP A 130 -14.15 -22.88 -5.68
C TRP A 130 -14.80 -22.60 -4.33
N ASP A 131 -14.09 -22.80 -3.22
CA ASP A 131 -14.70 -22.84 -1.88
C ASP A 131 -14.06 -21.89 -0.86
N LYS A 132 -13.00 -21.16 -1.21
CA LYS A 132 -12.31 -20.23 -0.32
C LYS A 132 -12.07 -18.88 -1.00
N PHE A 133 -13.11 -18.09 -1.06
CA PHE A 133 -13.02 -16.70 -1.51
C PHE A 133 -13.16 -15.77 -0.30
N TRP A 134 -12.05 -15.42 0.30
CA TRP A 134 -11.98 -14.48 1.42
C TRP A 134 -11.94 -13.02 0.93
N CYS A 135 -12.10 -12.05 1.84
CA CYS A 135 -11.85 -10.64 1.55
C CYS A 135 -10.45 -10.42 0.96
N CYS A 136 -9.45 -11.12 1.49
CA CYS A 136 -8.07 -11.06 1.01
C CYS A 136 -7.87 -11.61 -0.41
N THR A 137 -8.72 -12.51 -0.88
CA THR A 137 -8.72 -12.93 -2.29
C THR A 137 -9.11 -11.75 -3.19
N GLY A 138 -10.15 -11.00 -2.81
CA GLY A 138 -10.57 -9.79 -3.51
C GLY A 138 -9.50 -8.70 -3.47
N SER A 139 -8.93 -8.43 -2.30
CA SER A 139 -7.83 -7.45 -2.16
C SER A 139 -6.59 -7.85 -2.95
N GLY A 140 -6.27 -9.14 -3.01
CA GLY A 140 -5.19 -9.67 -3.83
C GLY A 140 -5.39 -9.34 -5.31
N MET A 141 -6.56 -9.65 -5.86
CA MET A 141 -6.89 -9.31 -7.25
C MET A 141 -6.82 -7.80 -7.51
N GLU A 142 -7.38 -6.97 -6.63
CA GLU A 142 -7.30 -5.52 -6.77
C GLU A 142 -5.85 -5.00 -6.71
N SER A 143 -5.02 -5.53 -5.84
CA SER A 143 -3.62 -5.11 -5.70
C SER A 143 -2.85 -5.26 -7.01
N PHE A 144 -3.00 -6.39 -7.69
CA PHE A 144 -2.30 -6.67 -8.94
C PHE A 144 -2.82 -5.82 -10.11
N THR A 145 -4.08 -5.38 -10.08
CA THR A 145 -4.62 -4.48 -11.12
C THR A 145 -4.16 -3.03 -10.96
N LYS A 146 -3.61 -2.65 -9.81
CA LYS A 146 -3.24 -1.26 -9.48
C LYS A 146 -1.77 -0.94 -9.65
N LEU A 147 -0.94 -1.90 -10.00
CA LEU A 147 0.50 -1.67 -10.16
C LEU A 147 0.80 -0.55 -11.15
N GLY A 148 0.16 -0.58 -12.31
CA GLY A 148 0.37 0.40 -13.37
C GLY A 148 0.02 1.84 -12.98
N ASP A 149 -0.93 2.05 -12.06
CA ASP A 149 -1.39 3.39 -11.66
C ASP A 149 -0.48 4.06 -10.60
N THR A 150 0.56 3.35 -10.14
CA THR A 150 1.47 3.83 -9.09
C THR A 150 2.93 3.95 -9.56
N ILE A 151 3.32 3.30 -10.69
CA ILE A 151 4.68 3.37 -11.23
C ILE A 151 5.08 4.82 -11.46
N TYR A 152 4.21 5.61 -12.05
CA TYR A 152 4.43 7.03 -12.33
C TYR A 152 3.32 7.88 -11.71
N MET A 153 3.72 9.00 -11.15
CA MET A 153 2.83 10.08 -10.75
C MET A 153 3.39 11.41 -11.22
N HIS A 154 2.57 12.40 -11.41
CA HIS A 154 3.01 13.72 -11.82
C HIS A 154 2.16 14.83 -11.19
N ASP A 155 2.75 15.99 -11.08
CA ASP A 155 2.07 17.29 -10.92
C ASP A 155 2.32 18.16 -12.17
N GLU A 156 2.04 19.45 -12.08
CA GLU A 156 2.23 20.37 -13.21
C GLU A 156 3.68 20.45 -13.70
N ASN A 157 4.66 20.26 -12.82
CA ASN A 157 6.08 20.54 -13.08
C ASN A 157 7.00 19.36 -12.89
N SER A 158 6.55 18.31 -12.20
CA SER A 158 7.38 17.19 -11.76
C SER A 158 6.80 15.85 -12.20
N LEU A 159 7.68 14.92 -12.51
CA LEU A 159 7.38 13.51 -12.66
C LEU A 159 8.04 12.73 -11.51
N TYR A 160 7.25 11.90 -10.87
CA TYR A 160 7.68 10.98 -9.81
C TYR A 160 7.74 9.57 -10.38
N VAL A 161 8.88 8.93 -10.30
CA VAL A 161 9.08 7.53 -10.67
C VAL A 161 9.13 6.72 -9.38
N ASN A 162 8.05 6.02 -9.07
CA ASN A 162 7.87 5.35 -7.78
C ASN A 162 8.29 3.88 -7.81
N PHE A 163 8.33 3.27 -9.00
CA PHE A 163 8.79 1.89 -9.19
C PHE A 163 9.74 1.80 -10.36
N TYR A 164 10.80 1.02 -10.20
CA TYR A 164 11.80 0.79 -11.23
C TYR A 164 11.55 -0.51 -12.01
N GLN A 165 10.32 -0.69 -12.46
CA GLN A 165 9.89 -1.82 -13.28
C GLN A 165 9.95 -1.47 -14.76
N SER A 166 10.22 -2.46 -15.63
CA SER A 166 10.17 -2.29 -17.08
C SER A 166 8.82 -1.78 -17.52
N SER A 167 8.78 -0.58 -18.09
CA SER A 167 7.52 0.09 -18.43
C SER A 167 7.74 1.25 -19.42
N VAL A 168 6.66 1.67 -20.06
CA VAL A 168 6.67 2.83 -20.95
C VAL A 168 5.56 3.79 -20.54
N LEU A 169 5.94 5.03 -20.23
CA LEU A 169 5.02 6.14 -20.02
C LEU A 169 4.99 7.02 -21.27
N LYS A 170 3.80 7.25 -21.81
CA LYS A 170 3.55 8.32 -22.78
C LYS A 170 2.85 9.46 -22.07
N TRP A 171 3.55 10.58 -21.97
CA TRP A 171 3.01 11.80 -21.35
C TRP A 171 2.71 12.80 -22.46
N ASP A 172 1.53 12.68 -23.04
CA ASP A 172 1.13 13.43 -24.23
C ASP A 172 1.09 14.95 -23.99
N GLU A 173 0.67 15.39 -22.79
CA GLU A 173 0.62 16.82 -22.42
C GLU A 173 1.98 17.51 -22.47
N LYS A 174 3.05 16.77 -22.22
CA LYS A 174 4.44 17.27 -22.25
C LYS A 174 5.18 16.82 -23.52
N ASN A 175 4.54 16.05 -24.38
CA ASN A 175 5.15 15.44 -25.58
C ASN A 175 6.43 14.65 -25.24
N VAL A 176 6.38 13.85 -24.17
CA VAL A 176 7.51 13.05 -23.67
C VAL A 176 7.11 11.58 -23.61
N THR A 177 8.02 10.71 -24.02
CA THR A 177 7.95 9.27 -23.78
C THR A 177 9.12 8.86 -22.89
N ILE A 178 8.82 8.15 -21.81
CA ILE A 178 9.81 7.64 -20.87
C ILE A 178 9.77 6.12 -20.92
N THR A 179 10.92 5.51 -21.14
CA THR A 179 11.07 4.05 -21.12
C THR A 179 11.96 3.67 -19.95
N GLN A 180 11.51 2.74 -19.14
CA GLN A 180 12.30 2.07 -18.12
C GLN A 180 12.60 0.65 -18.59
N GLU A 181 13.86 0.27 -18.51
CA GLU A 181 14.33 -1.11 -18.70
C GLU A 181 14.96 -1.56 -17.37
N SER A 182 14.46 -2.62 -16.80
CA SER A 182 14.87 -3.09 -15.47
C SER A 182 14.71 -4.61 -15.39
N ASN A 183 15.55 -5.23 -14.60
CA ASN A 183 15.43 -6.65 -14.24
C ASN A 183 14.74 -6.83 -12.89
N ILE A 184 14.02 -5.85 -12.40
CA ILE A 184 13.28 -5.93 -11.12
C ILE A 184 11.79 -6.18 -11.40
N PRO A 185 11.15 -7.13 -10.71
CA PRO A 185 11.75 -8.18 -9.88
C PRO A 185 12.21 -9.38 -10.74
N ASP A 186 13.40 -9.88 -10.49
CA ASP A 186 13.89 -11.19 -10.99
C ASP A 186 13.78 -12.24 -9.89
#